data_cf642c9c0cabab2f510d7f8b710fa0d7
#
_entry.id   cf642c9c0cabab2f510d7f8b710fa0d7
#
_cell.length_a   1.000
_cell.length_b   1.000
_cell.length_c   1.000
_cell.angle_alpha   90.00
_cell.angle_beta   90.00
_cell.angle_gamma   90.00
#
_symmetry.space_group_name_H-M   'P 1'
#
loop_
_entity.id
_entity.type
_entity.pdbx_description
1 polymer ?
#
loop_
_entity_poly.entity_id
_entity_poly.type
_entity_poly.pdbx_seq_one_letter_code
_entity_poly.pdbx_strand_id
1 'polypeptide(L)'
;NRAFCEVMLAGDAKGRVFTFPIPTYNITRDFDWDNPKLTPLWEMTAKYGIPYFANFINSDMNPEDARSMCCRLRIDNRELRKRGGGLFGSAPLTGSIGVVTFNCARLGYVYKGNEAGLYARVDELLELSKTSLEIKRKLIQRLIDGGLFPFTKRYLGTLRNHFSTIGVNGI
;
A
#
# COMPACT_ATOMS: atom_id res chain seq x y z
N ASN A 1 5.35 10.01 19.73
CA ASN A 1 5.80 8.67 19.35
C ASN A 1 6.02 7.76 20.55
N ARG A 2 6.79 8.18 21.58
CA ARG A 2 7.14 7.34 22.74
C ARG A 2 5.92 6.71 23.41
N ALA A 3 4.95 7.51 23.86
CA ALA A 3 3.75 7.00 24.51
C ALA A 3 2.95 6.00 23.65
N PHE A 4 2.89 6.23 22.33
CA PHE A 4 2.29 5.30 21.40
C PHE A 4 3.00 3.94 21.39
N CYS A 5 4.33 3.95 21.28
CA CYS A 5 5.14 2.72 21.30
C CYS A 5 5.02 1.97 22.63
N GLU A 6 5.01 2.69 23.76
CA GLU A 6 4.83 2.11 25.09
C GLU A 6 3.48 1.42 25.25
N VAL A 7 2.38 2.03 24.75
CA VAL A 7 1.06 1.41 24.74
C VAL A 7 1.02 0.17 23.84
N MET A 8 1.62 0.24 22.66
CA MET A 8 1.70 -0.90 21.75
C MET A 8 2.53 -2.04 22.33
N LEU A 9 3.59 -1.73 23.08
CA LEU A 9 4.42 -2.73 23.80
C LEU A 9 3.67 -3.41 24.94
N ALA A 10 2.87 -2.65 25.69
CA ALA A 10 2.08 -3.16 26.80
C ALA A 10 0.97 -4.11 26.32
N GLY A 11 0.40 -3.84 25.15
CA GLY A 11 -0.71 -4.60 24.61
C GLY A 11 -2.06 -4.22 25.24
N ASP A 12 -3.09 -5.04 24.94
CA ASP A 12 -4.42 -4.87 25.49
C ASP A 12 -4.50 -5.22 26.99
N ALA A 13 -5.66 -5.11 27.59
CA ALA A 13 -5.89 -5.44 29.02
C ALA A 13 -5.51 -6.89 29.42
N LYS A 14 -5.30 -7.76 28.44
CA LYS A 14 -4.83 -9.13 28.60
C LYS A 14 -3.38 -9.34 28.14
N GLY A 15 -2.66 -8.27 27.85
CA GLY A 15 -1.28 -8.31 27.37
C GLY A 15 -1.13 -8.79 25.91
N ARG A 16 -2.22 -8.82 25.11
CA ARG A 16 -2.15 -9.25 23.71
C ARG A 16 -1.71 -8.08 22.84
N VAL A 17 -0.89 -8.40 21.83
CA VAL A 17 -0.40 -7.39 20.89
C VAL A 17 -1.54 -6.76 20.10
N PHE A 18 -1.46 -5.45 19.90
CA PHE A 18 -2.35 -4.75 19.00
C PHE A 18 -1.93 -5.01 17.54
N THR A 19 -2.89 -5.42 16.71
CA THR A 19 -2.67 -5.60 15.27
C THR A 19 -2.89 -4.31 14.49
N PHE A 20 -3.58 -3.33 15.07
CA PHE A 20 -3.83 -1.99 14.54
C PHE A 20 -3.81 -0.95 15.68
N PRO A 21 -3.45 0.32 15.37
CA PRO A 21 -2.96 0.81 14.08
C PRO A 21 -1.55 0.29 13.79
N ILE A 22 -1.19 0.18 12.52
CA ILE A 22 0.15 -0.18 12.09
C ILE A 22 0.84 1.09 11.57
N PRO A 23 1.74 1.72 12.35
CA PRO A 23 2.46 2.89 11.92
C PRO A 23 3.49 2.55 10.85
N THR A 24 3.82 3.53 10.03
CA THR A 24 4.92 3.46 9.08
C THR A 24 5.86 4.62 9.33
N TYR A 25 7.14 4.33 9.53
CA TYR A 25 8.19 5.33 9.71
C TYR A 25 8.97 5.49 8.42
N ASN A 26 9.11 6.73 7.97
CA ASN A 26 9.91 7.05 6.80
C ASN A 26 11.38 7.10 7.21
N ILE A 27 12.21 6.30 6.56
CA ILE A 27 13.65 6.28 6.74
C ILE A 27 14.27 7.12 5.62
N THR A 28 14.82 8.24 6.01
CA THR A 28 15.50 9.20 5.16
C THR A 28 17.00 9.21 5.46
N ARG A 29 17.81 9.91 4.65
CA ARG A 29 19.26 9.96 4.85
C ARG A 29 19.67 10.65 6.15
N ASP A 30 18.82 11.55 6.63
CA ASP A 30 18.99 12.31 7.88
C ASP A 30 18.29 11.63 9.08
N PHE A 31 17.86 10.38 8.94
CA PHE A 31 17.21 9.66 10.04
C PHE A 31 18.21 9.39 11.16
N ASP A 32 17.88 9.91 12.35
CA ASP A 32 18.71 9.80 13.56
C ASP A 32 18.49 8.43 14.22
N TRP A 33 19.30 7.46 13.84
CA TRP A 33 19.23 6.08 14.30
C TRP A 33 19.53 5.92 15.81
N ASP A 34 20.40 6.77 16.34
CA ASP A 34 20.89 6.69 17.71
C ASP A 34 20.08 7.53 18.70
N ASN A 35 18.97 8.11 18.24
CA ASN A 35 18.12 8.94 19.09
C ASN A 35 17.51 8.11 20.24
N PRO A 36 17.83 8.44 21.51
CA PRO A 36 17.33 7.67 22.64
C PRO A 36 15.80 7.72 22.80
N LYS A 37 15.14 8.68 22.18
CA LYS A 37 13.67 8.73 22.15
C LYS A 37 13.05 7.64 21.29
N LEU A 38 13.84 6.97 20.42
CA LEU A 38 13.40 5.86 19.57
C LEU A 38 13.57 4.49 20.24
N THR A 39 14.15 4.40 21.43
CA THR A 39 14.31 3.11 22.14
C THR A 39 13.01 2.30 22.19
N PRO A 40 11.84 2.83 22.59
CA PRO A 40 10.61 2.05 22.59
C PRO A 40 10.15 1.58 21.19
N LEU A 41 10.54 2.32 20.13
CA LEU A 41 10.30 1.91 18.76
C LEU A 41 11.10 0.66 18.41
N TRP A 42 12.38 0.63 18.78
CA TRP A 42 13.25 -0.52 18.54
C TRP A 42 12.83 -1.74 19.35
N GLU A 43 12.43 -1.54 20.61
CA GLU A 43 11.89 -2.60 21.47
C GLU A 43 10.61 -3.20 20.86
N MET A 44 9.69 -2.37 20.38
CA MET A 44 8.47 -2.81 19.72
C MET A 44 8.77 -3.57 18.43
N THR A 45 9.74 -3.08 17.64
CA THR A 45 10.17 -3.74 16.41
C THR A 45 10.77 -5.11 16.69
N ALA A 46 11.67 -5.18 17.68
CA ALA A 46 12.31 -6.44 18.06
C ALA A 46 11.31 -7.48 18.62
N LYS A 47 10.32 -7.02 19.40
CA LYS A 47 9.35 -7.90 20.06
C LYS A 47 8.26 -8.38 19.12
N TYR A 48 7.72 -7.51 18.27
CA TYR A 48 6.50 -7.78 17.51
C TYR A 48 6.64 -7.68 16.00
N GLY A 49 7.77 -7.24 15.48
CA GLY A 49 7.96 -6.99 14.05
C GLY A 49 7.11 -5.83 13.51
N ILE A 50 6.66 -4.93 14.38
CA ILE A 50 5.96 -3.69 14.07
C ILE A 50 6.77 -2.51 14.65
N PRO A 51 6.79 -1.36 14.01
CA PRO A 51 6.07 -0.88 12.83
C PRO A 51 6.68 -1.33 11.49
N TYR A 52 6.14 -0.78 10.40
CA TYR A 52 6.78 -0.85 9.10
C TYR A 52 7.71 0.34 8.87
N PHE A 53 8.73 0.11 8.06
CA PHE A 53 9.68 1.14 7.66
C PHE A 53 9.63 1.35 6.15
N ALA A 54 9.45 2.60 5.72
CA ALA A 54 9.51 2.97 4.32
C ALA A 54 10.89 3.56 4.02
N ASN A 55 11.69 2.86 3.22
CA ASN A 55 13.03 3.29 2.85
C ASN A 55 12.98 4.33 1.73
N PHE A 56 13.38 5.56 2.03
CA PHE A 56 13.53 6.66 1.08
C PHE A 56 15.01 7.00 0.79
N ILE A 57 15.96 6.27 1.34
CA ILE A 57 17.39 6.49 1.09
C ILE A 57 17.73 6.15 -0.36
N ASN A 58 17.21 5.01 -0.84
CA ASN A 58 17.43 4.50 -2.18
C ASN A 58 16.16 4.60 -3.06
N SER A 59 15.30 5.56 -2.78
CA SER A 59 14.07 5.80 -3.50
C SER A 59 14.22 7.02 -4.40
N ASP A 60 13.61 6.96 -5.58
CA ASP A 60 13.43 8.08 -6.49
C ASP A 60 12.28 9.01 -6.06
N MET A 61 11.57 8.66 -4.99
CA MET A 61 10.45 9.41 -4.43
C MET A 61 10.87 10.14 -3.17
N ASN A 62 10.42 11.40 -3.03
CA ASN A 62 10.54 12.12 -1.77
C ASN A 62 9.43 11.70 -0.81
N PRO A 63 9.70 11.65 0.53
CA PRO A 63 8.67 11.36 1.52
C PRO A 63 7.46 12.29 1.45
N GLU A 64 7.66 13.55 1.07
CA GLU A 64 6.61 14.56 0.93
C GLU A 64 5.68 14.30 -0.25
N ASP A 65 6.19 13.68 -1.32
CA ASP A 65 5.44 13.36 -2.53
C ASP A 65 4.75 11.98 -2.47
N ALA A 66 5.18 11.14 -1.54
CA ALA A 66 4.63 9.81 -1.38
C ALA A 66 3.44 9.80 -0.42
N ARG A 67 2.41 9.05 -0.76
CA ARG A 67 1.30 8.71 0.13
C ARG A 67 1.18 7.20 0.23
N SER A 68 1.00 6.72 1.45
CA SER A 68 0.66 5.32 1.67
C SER A 68 -0.83 5.12 1.50
N MET A 69 -1.19 4.10 0.76
CA MET A 69 -2.54 3.54 0.77
C MET A 69 -2.53 2.21 1.48
N CYS A 70 -3.65 1.94 2.22
CA CYS A 70 -4.00 0.62 2.75
C CYS A 70 -2.78 -0.20 3.22
N CYS A 71 -2.25 -1.06 2.38
CA CYS A 71 -1.14 -1.98 2.69
C CYS A 71 0.23 -1.44 2.24
N ARG A 72 0.53 -0.18 2.46
CA ARG A 72 1.80 0.52 2.18
C ARG A 72 2.18 0.61 0.70
N LEU A 73 1.18 0.60 -0.16
CA LEU A 73 1.38 1.03 -1.52
C LEU A 73 1.81 2.49 -1.53
N ARG A 74 2.97 2.77 -2.06
CA ARG A 74 3.41 4.14 -2.28
C ARG A 74 2.81 4.66 -3.57
N ILE A 75 2.17 5.82 -3.49
CA ILE A 75 1.61 6.49 -4.65
C ILE A 75 2.48 7.70 -4.94
N ASP A 76 2.98 7.76 -6.17
CA ASP A 76 3.63 8.96 -6.67
C ASP A 76 2.58 10.01 -7.02
N ASN A 77 2.52 11.04 -6.20
CA ASN A 77 1.57 12.13 -6.38
C ASN A 77 1.95 13.10 -7.53
N ARG A 78 3.16 13.02 -8.06
CA ARG A 78 3.62 13.91 -9.16
C ARG A 78 2.75 13.74 -10.39
N GLU A 79 2.43 12.51 -10.76
CA GLU A 79 1.52 12.23 -11.89
C GLU A 79 0.07 12.66 -11.61
N LEU A 80 -0.41 12.50 -10.38
CA LEU A 80 -1.74 12.96 -10.00
C LEU A 80 -1.85 14.49 -10.02
N ARG A 81 -0.81 15.20 -9.60
CA ARG A 81 -0.74 16.67 -9.69
C ARG A 81 -0.80 17.16 -11.13
N LYS A 82 -0.09 16.51 -12.07
CA LYS A 82 -0.14 16.82 -13.50
C LYS A 82 -1.53 16.64 -14.11
N ARG A 83 -2.33 15.71 -13.56
CA ARG A 83 -3.71 15.45 -14.01
C ARG A 83 -4.77 16.35 -13.36
N GLY A 84 -4.37 17.42 -12.66
CA GLY A 84 -5.28 18.38 -12.02
C GLY A 84 -5.74 17.97 -10.63
N GLY A 85 -5.04 17.06 -9.97
CA GLY A 85 -5.32 16.63 -8.60
C GLY A 85 -4.72 17.56 -7.56
N GLY A 86 -5.51 18.51 -7.06
CA GLY A 86 -5.30 19.19 -5.78
C GLY A 86 -4.23 20.27 -5.70
N LEU A 87 -4.67 21.49 -5.40
CA LEU A 87 -3.85 22.69 -5.24
C LEU A 87 -2.94 22.67 -4.00
N PHE A 88 -3.13 21.74 -3.06
CA PHE A 88 -2.47 21.71 -1.75
C PHE A 88 -1.79 20.36 -1.40
N GLY A 89 -1.29 19.63 -2.37
CA GLY A 89 -0.49 18.43 -2.11
C GLY A 89 -1.24 17.23 -1.51
N SER A 90 -2.53 17.35 -1.25
CA SER A 90 -3.39 16.21 -0.99
C SER A 90 -3.78 15.60 -2.34
N ALA A 91 -3.71 14.28 -2.48
CA ALA A 91 -4.32 13.57 -3.59
C ALA A 91 -5.78 13.24 -3.19
N PRO A 92 -6.69 14.23 -3.21
CA PRO A 92 -8.07 14.00 -2.83
C PRO A 92 -8.68 13.04 -3.84
N LEU A 93 -9.61 12.22 -3.38
CA LEU A 93 -10.37 11.31 -4.24
C LEU A 93 -9.52 10.19 -4.86
N THR A 94 -8.45 9.76 -4.18
CA THR A 94 -7.69 8.57 -4.55
C THR A 94 -7.93 7.43 -3.57
N GLY A 95 -7.83 6.21 -4.06
CA GLY A 95 -7.97 4.99 -3.27
C GLY A 95 -7.61 3.77 -4.09
N SER A 96 -7.92 2.58 -3.61
CA SER A 96 -7.76 1.33 -4.34
C SER A 96 -9.12 0.68 -4.58
N ILE A 97 -9.36 0.23 -5.80
CA ILE A 97 -10.58 -0.49 -6.17
C ILE A 97 -10.42 -1.98 -5.90
N GLY A 98 -9.23 -2.47 -6.08
CA GLY A 98 -8.92 -3.87 -5.89
C GLY A 98 -7.47 -4.20 -6.18
N VAL A 99 -7.05 -5.35 -5.66
CA VAL A 99 -5.69 -5.87 -5.80
C VAL A 99 -5.78 -7.29 -6.33
N VAL A 100 -4.91 -7.62 -7.27
CA VAL A 100 -4.57 -8.99 -7.67
C VAL A 100 -3.11 -9.20 -7.34
N THR A 101 -2.75 -10.30 -6.70
CA THR A 101 -1.36 -10.57 -6.34
C THR A 101 -0.88 -11.85 -7.00
N PHE A 102 0.26 -11.79 -7.69
CA PHE A 102 0.91 -12.94 -8.28
C PHE A 102 1.77 -13.67 -7.25
N ASN A 103 1.62 -14.98 -7.21
CA ASN A 103 2.49 -15.86 -6.45
C ASN A 103 3.72 -16.22 -7.32
N CYS A 104 4.73 -15.36 -7.30
CA CYS A 104 5.94 -15.52 -8.11
C CYS A 104 6.76 -16.74 -7.65
N ALA A 105 6.75 -17.08 -6.36
CA ALA A 105 7.40 -18.29 -5.87
C ALA A 105 6.82 -19.56 -6.53
N ARG A 106 5.48 -19.64 -6.65
CA ARG A 106 4.83 -20.74 -7.36
C ARG A 106 5.17 -20.73 -8.86
N LEU A 107 5.17 -19.56 -9.49
CA LEU A 107 5.52 -19.42 -10.90
C LEU A 107 6.96 -19.89 -11.14
N GLY A 108 7.91 -19.46 -10.33
CA GLY A 108 9.31 -19.90 -10.42
C GLY A 108 9.48 -21.41 -10.21
N TYR A 109 8.72 -21.99 -9.29
CA TYR A 109 8.74 -23.44 -9.07
C TYR A 109 8.20 -24.22 -10.26
N VAL A 110 7.04 -23.83 -10.79
CA VAL A 110 6.35 -24.54 -11.89
C VAL A 110 7.14 -24.44 -13.20
N TYR A 111 7.76 -23.29 -13.46
CA TYR A 111 8.49 -23.02 -14.69
C TYR A 111 10.02 -23.10 -14.53
N LYS A 112 10.50 -23.81 -13.51
CA LYS A 112 11.94 -24.00 -13.29
C LYS A 112 12.62 -24.56 -14.55
N GLY A 113 13.61 -23.83 -15.07
CA GLY A 113 14.34 -24.19 -16.28
C GLY A 113 13.60 -23.91 -17.61
N ASN A 114 12.40 -23.30 -17.55
CA ASN A 114 11.64 -22.90 -18.72
C ASN A 114 11.28 -21.40 -18.64
N GLU A 115 12.26 -20.57 -18.95
CA GLU A 115 12.11 -19.10 -18.86
C GLU A 115 11.08 -18.55 -19.85
N ALA A 116 11.07 -19.07 -21.08
CA ALA A 116 10.09 -18.64 -22.09
C ALA A 116 8.64 -18.96 -21.66
N GLY A 117 8.42 -20.13 -21.08
CA GLY A 117 7.12 -20.51 -20.51
C GLY A 117 6.73 -19.64 -19.31
N LEU A 118 7.70 -19.26 -18.48
CA LEU A 118 7.47 -18.35 -17.37
C LEU A 118 6.96 -16.99 -17.85
N TYR A 119 7.65 -16.36 -18.81
CA TYR A 119 7.23 -15.06 -19.34
C TYR A 119 5.86 -15.13 -20.01
N ALA A 120 5.63 -16.14 -20.84
CA ALA A 120 4.32 -16.33 -21.47
C ALA A 120 3.19 -16.45 -20.44
N ARG A 121 3.44 -17.17 -19.33
CA ARG A 121 2.43 -17.28 -18.26
C ARG A 121 2.24 -15.98 -17.48
N VAL A 122 3.28 -15.22 -17.27
CA VAL A 122 3.19 -13.90 -16.63
C VAL A 122 2.35 -12.96 -17.48
N ASP A 123 2.59 -12.91 -18.79
CA ASP A 123 1.80 -12.08 -19.72
C ASP A 123 0.32 -12.46 -19.71
N GLU A 124 0.00 -13.75 -19.75
CA GLU A 124 -1.37 -14.24 -19.64
C GLU A 124 -2.03 -13.79 -18.33
N LEU A 125 -1.32 -13.92 -17.20
CA LEU A 125 -1.83 -13.51 -15.89
C LEU A 125 -2.01 -11.99 -15.80
N LEU A 126 -1.15 -11.20 -16.43
CA LEU A 126 -1.28 -9.73 -16.49
C LEU A 126 -2.55 -9.32 -17.25
N GLU A 127 -2.81 -9.91 -18.41
CA GLU A 127 -4.02 -9.61 -19.19
C GLU A 127 -5.30 -10.07 -18.46
N LEU A 128 -5.27 -11.22 -17.79
CA LEU A 128 -6.38 -11.70 -16.96
C LEU A 128 -6.65 -10.75 -15.79
N SER A 129 -5.59 -10.31 -15.12
CA SER A 129 -5.67 -9.38 -13.98
C SER A 129 -6.21 -8.02 -14.39
N LYS A 130 -5.71 -7.46 -15.49
CA LYS A 130 -6.20 -6.22 -16.10
C LYS A 130 -7.70 -6.32 -16.41
N THR A 131 -8.11 -7.38 -17.09
CA THR A 131 -9.50 -7.60 -17.45
C THR A 131 -10.40 -7.71 -16.22
N SER A 132 -10.00 -8.50 -15.22
CA SER A 132 -10.72 -8.67 -13.96
C SER A 132 -10.89 -7.35 -13.20
N LEU A 133 -9.81 -6.57 -13.08
CA LEU A 133 -9.82 -5.29 -12.38
C LEU A 133 -10.67 -4.24 -13.12
N GLU A 134 -10.67 -4.24 -14.45
CA GLU A 134 -11.52 -3.35 -15.24
C GLU A 134 -13.02 -3.71 -15.15
N ILE A 135 -13.36 -4.99 -15.15
CA ILE A 135 -14.74 -5.44 -14.90
C ILE A 135 -15.18 -4.97 -13.51
N LYS A 136 -14.34 -5.17 -12.49
CA LYS A 136 -14.61 -4.72 -11.13
C LYS A 136 -14.81 -3.21 -11.05
N ARG A 137 -13.96 -2.42 -11.68
CA ARG A 137 -14.05 -0.96 -11.74
C ARG A 137 -15.40 -0.51 -12.32
N LYS A 138 -15.75 -1.03 -13.49
CA LYS A 138 -17.00 -0.70 -14.17
C LYS A 138 -18.22 -1.09 -13.34
N LEU A 139 -18.19 -2.27 -12.71
CA LEU A 139 -19.28 -2.73 -11.86
C LEU A 139 -19.45 -1.83 -10.63
N ILE A 140 -18.38 -1.55 -9.91
CA ILE A 140 -18.44 -0.72 -8.70
C ILE A 140 -18.90 0.70 -9.05
N GLN A 141 -18.37 1.31 -10.12
CA GLN A 141 -18.83 2.63 -10.56
C GLN A 141 -20.33 2.64 -10.84
N ARG A 142 -20.84 1.67 -11.57
CA ARG A 142 -22.29 1.53 -11.83
C ARG A 142 -23.11 1.41 -10.53
N LEU A 143 -22.61 0.66 -9.54
CA LEU A 143 -23.27 0.52 -8.25
C LEU A 143 -23.24 1.83 -7.44
N ILE A 144 -22.16 2.60 -7.52
CA ILE A 144 -22.06 3.95 -6.92
C ILE A 144 -23.07 4.88 -7.58
N ASP A 145 -23.14 4.88 -8.90
CA ASP A 145 -24.08 5.72 -9.65
C ASP A 145 -25.52 5.36 -9.30
N GLY A 146 -25.81 4.08 -9.14
CA GLY A 146 -27.10 3.55 -8.68
C GLY A 146 -27.43 3.79 -7.21
N GLY A 147 -26.49 4.33 -6.41
CA GLY A 147 -26.71 4.71 -5.01
C GLY A 147 -26.46 3.61 -3.98
N LEU A 148 -25.93 2.45 -4.38
CA LEU A 148 -25.62 1.36 -3.43
C LEU A 148 -24.58 1.76 -2.38
N PHE A 149 -23.64 2.66 -2.73
CA PHE A 149 -22.60 3.18 -1.84
C PHE A 149 -22.82 4.69 -1.59
N PRO A 150 -23.81 5.08 -0.75
CA PRO A 150 -24.21 6.49 -0.62
C PRO A 150 -23.09 7.38 -0.07
N PHE A 151 -22.30 6.90 0.88
CA PHE A 151 -21.16 7.66 1.42
C PHE A 151 -20.03 7.79 0.40
N THR A 152 -19.70 6.72 -0.31
CA THR A 152 -18.69 6.74 -1.39
C THR A 152 -19.12 7.72 -2.48
N LYS A 153 -20.39 7.68 -2.89
CA LYS A 153 -20.95 8.62 -3.86
C LYS A 153 -20.83 10.06 -3.38
N ARG A 154 -21.17 10.33 -2.13
CA ARG A 154 -21.15 11.67 -1.54
C ARG A 154 -19.74 12.25 -1.45
N TYR A 155 -18.77 11.44 -1.00
CA TYR A 155 -17.43 11.94 -0.69
C TYR A 155 -16.41 11.75 -1.83
N LEU A 156 -16.57 10.75 -2.65
CA LEU A 156 -15.65 10.43 -3.75
C LEU A 156 -16.23 10.71 -5.14
N GLY A 157 -17.53 10.57 -5.30
CA GLY A 157 -18.25 10.79 -6.54
C GLY A 157 -17.92 9.78 -7.64
N THR A 158 -16.64 9.70 -8.02
CA THR A 158 -16.15 8.84 -9.10
C THR A 158 -14.88 8.09 -8.71
N LEU A 159 -14.69 6.91 -9.30
CA LEU A 159 -13.48 6.11 -9.12
C LEU A 159 -12.36 6.44 -10.13
N ARG A 160 -12.51 7.54 -10.88
CA ARG A 160 -11.57 7.90 -11.95
C ARG A 160 -10.10 7.94 -11.51
N ASN A 161 -9.83 8.45 -10.32
CA ASN A 161 -8.49 8.59 -9.76
C ASN A 161 -8.10 7.45 -8.80
N HIS A 162 -8.92 6.39 -8.74
CA HIS A 162 -8.62 5.22 -7.91
C HIS A 162 -7.77 4.22 -8.69
N PHE A 163 -6.90 3.51 -7.97
CA PHE A 163 -5.96 2.57 -8.54
C PHE A 163 -6.55 1.17 -8.62
N SER A 164 -6.24 0.49 -9.72
CA SER A 164 -6.29 -0.96 -9.85
C SER A 164 -4.87 -1.48 -9.67
N THR A 165 -4.65 -2.35 -8.69
CA THR A 165 -3.31 -2.72 -8.26
C THR A 165 -3.00 -4.15 -8.65
N ILE A 166 -1.82 -4.38 -9.23
CA ILE A 166 -1.25 -5.71 -9.42
C ILE A 166 -0.02 -5.80 -8.53
N GLY A 167 -0.07 -6.70 -7.56
CA GLY A 167 1.02 -6.96 -6.63
C GLY A 167 1.81 -8.21 -7.02
N VAL A 168 2.99 -8.33 -6.46
CA VAL A 168 3.86 -9.49 -6.62
C VAL A 168 4.33 -9.96 -5.25
N ASN A 169 4.47 -11.27 -5.07
CA ASN A 169 4.93 -11.88 -3.84
C ASN A 169 5.89 -13.03 -4.16
N GLY A 170 6.99 -13.11 -3.42
CA GLY A 170 7.98 -14.17 -3.57
C GLY A 170 8.92 -13.97 -4.78
N ILE A 171 9.35 -12.72 -5.00
CA ILE A 171 10.42 -12.39 -5.97
C ILE A 171 11.76 -12.63 -5.31
#